data_ca599a3eaa875b8b00e12efcc07e2750
#
_entry.id   ca599a3eaa875b8b00e12efcc07e2750
#
_cell.length_a   1.000
_cell.length_b   1.000
_cell.length_c   1.000
_cell.angle_alpha   90.00
_cell.angle_beta   90.00
_cell.angle_gamma   90.00
#
_symmetry.space_group_name_H-M   'P 1'
#
loop_
_entity.id
_entity.type
_entity.pdbx_description
1 polymer ?
#
loop_
_entity_poly.entity_id
_entity_poly.type
_entity_poly.pdbx_seq_one_letter_code
_entity_poly.pdbx_strand_id
1 'polypeptide(L)'
;MKTVYSPLHAGHAGQMELVTSAIVPGFEKPSRAEFIKARVESEKLGPIVLPLEHDLAAAKRIHKSDYIDFLPTVWPQWVASGHEGTAMPFTWPTRGLRGDVPPKRVDALLGYYSFDAGATFVEGTWAAIKSSYDVALTAAGLVKGGERSAFALCRPPGHHAGAGFMGGYCYINNAAVAAQWFLDQGAKRISILDVDYHHGNGTQEIFYDRADVQVLNLHGDPMVEYPFFLGHADERGSGAGEGFNINYPMPFGTGWDAWNASLEDACARLAAYAPDIVIISLGVDTFEKDPISQFKLTSPDYPKIGRRIARLGLPTLFVMEGGYAVEEIGINAVGVLTGFEDR
;
A
#
# COMPACT_ATOMS: atom_id res chain seq x y z
N MET A 1 -5.60 3.17 -19.91
CA MET A 1 -4.55 2.28 -19.31
C MET A 1 -5.05 0.87 -19.09
N LYS A 2 -4.15 -0.12 -18.94
CA LYS A 2 -4.54 -1.49 -18.56
C LYS A 2 -4.65 -1.61 -17.04
N THR A 3 -5.66 -2.36 -16.58
CA THR A 3 -5.84 -2.70 -15.16
C THR A 3 -5.54 -4.18 -14.96
N VAL A 4 -4.68 -4.51 -14.01
CA VAL A 4 -4.45 -5.90 -13.58
C VAL A 4 -5.29 -6.16 -12.34
N TYR A 5 -6.08 -7.23 -12.36
CA TYR A 5 -7.02 -7.59 -11.30
C TYR A 5 -7.06 -9.11 -11.11
N SER A 6 -7.18 -9.57 -9.89
CA SER A 6 -7.35 -10.98 -9.54
C SER A 6 -8.63 -11.20 -8.73
N PRO A 7 -9.50 -12.16 -9.10
CA PRO A 7 -10.68 -12.51 -8.29
C PRO A 7 -10.32 -13.22 -6.98
N LEU A 8 -9.08 -13.71 -6.82
CA LEU A 8 -8.64 -14.41 -5.61
C LEU A 8 -8.63 -13.51 -4.36
N HIS A 9 -8.59 -12.18 -4.54
CA HIS A 9 -8.73 -11.24 -3.44
C HIS A 9 -9.99 -11.47 -2.61
N ALA A 10 -11.08 -11.99 -3.23
CA ALA A 10 -12.36 -12.22 -2.56
C ALA A 10 -12.28 -13.28 -1.46
N GLY A 11 -11.28 -14.15 -1.47
CA GLY A 11 -11.04 -15.13 -0.40
C GLY A 11 -10.63 -14.49 0.94
N HIS A 12 -10.09 -13.28 0.92
CA HIS A 12 -9.82 -12.49 2.13
C HIS A 12 -11.09 -11.72 2.51
N ALA A 13 -12.00 -12.39 3.23
CA ALA A 13 -13.33 -11.88 3.56
C ALA A 13 -13.80 -12.35 4.92
N GLY A 14 -14.64 -11.54 5.56
CA GLY A 14 -15.23 -11.85 6.87
C GLY A 14 -14.25 -11.75 8.05
N GLN A 15 -13.08 -11.13 7.83
CA GLN A 15 -12.12 -10.84 8.88
C GLN A 15 -12.71 -9.88 9.91
N MET A 16 -12.32 -10.10 11.16
CA MET A 16 -12.62 -9.18 12.27
C MET A 16 -11.37 -8.37 12.58
N GLU A 17 -11.54 -7.17 13.08
CA GLU A 17 -10.45 -6.29 13.51
C GLU A 17 -10.71 -5.68 14.89
N LEU A 18 -9.63 -5.29 15.57
CA LEU A 18 -9.70 -4.60 16.85
C LEU A 18 -9.68 -3.09 16.62
N VAL A 19 -10.81 -2.45 16.90
CA VAL A 19 -10.93 -0.98 16.86
C VAL A 19 -11.14 -0.48 18.28
N THR A 20 -10.18 0.28 18.80
CA THR A 20 -10.16 0.81 20.17
C THR A 20 -10.29 -0.32 21.21
N SER A 21 -11.50 -0.68 21.62
CA SER A 21 -11.78 -1.71 22.63
C SER A 21 -12.81 -2.75 22.17
N ALA A 22 -13.19 -2.71 20.88
CA ALA A 22 -14.20 -3.60 20.31
C ALA A 22 -13.63 -4.40 19.14
N ILE A 23 -14.05 -5.66 19.02
CA ILE A 23 -13.81 -6.47 17.84
C ILE A 23 -15.00 -6.25 16.89
N VAL A 24 -14.72 -5.72 15.70
CA VAL A 24 -15.71 -5.34 14.70
C VAL A 24 -15.43 -6.00 13.35
N PRO A 25 -16.40 -6.10 12.44
CA PRO A 25 -16.11 -6.50 11.06
C PRO A 25 -15.14 -5.52 10.40
N GLY A 26 -14.10 -6.05 9.72
CA GLY A 26 -13.06 -5.25 9.09
C GLY A 26 -13.59 -4.22 8.08
N PHE A 27 -12.99 -3.03 8.05
CA PHE A 27 -13.27 -2.00 7.03
C PHE A 27 -12.72 -2.39 5.66
N GLU A 28 -11.59 -3.11 5.63
CA GLU A 28 -10.98 -3.62 4.42
C GLU A 28 -11.80 -4.82 3.90
N LYS A 29 -12.66 -4.59 2.88
CA LYS A 29 -13.64 -5.56 2.38
C LYS A 29 -13.44 -5.88 0.90
N PRO A 30 -13.81 -7.09 0.42
CA PRO A 30 -13.76 -7.42 -1.01
C PRO A 30 -14.50 -6.43 -1.91
N SER A 31 -15.62 -5.88 -1.44
CA SER A 31 -16.42 -4.89 -2.18
C SER A 31 -15.62 -3.66 -2.62
N ARG A 32 -14.54 -3.27 -1.94
CA ARG A 32 -13.65 -2.18 -2.34
C ARG A 32 -13.10 -2.41 -3.76
N ALA A 33 -12.50 -3.57 -4.00
CA ALA A 33 -11.95 -3.90 -5.32
C ALA A 33 -13.06 -4.07 -6.38
N GLU A 34 -14.22 -4.60 -6.01
CA GLU A 34 -15.33 -4.78 -6.93
C GLU A 34 -15.93 -3.45 -7.39
N PHE A 35 -16.09 -2.47 -6.52
CA PHE A 35 -16.57 -1.12 -6.88
C PHE A 35 -15.57 -0.41 -7.79
N ILE A 36 -14.26 -0.52 -7.50
CA ILE A 36 -13.22 0.04 -8.36
C ILE A 36 -13.25 -0.62 -9.74
N LYS A 37 -13.29 -1.96 -9.78
CA LYS A 37 -13.37 -2.73 -11.05
C LYS A 37 -14.58 -2.33 -11.88
N ALA A 38 -15.76 -2.28 -11.27
CA ALA A 38 -16.99 -1.87 -11.95
C ALA A 38 -16.88 -0.44 -12.51
N ARG A 39 -16.21 0.46 -11.78
CA ARG A 39 -15.97 1.82 -12.26
C ARG A 39 -14.96 1.88 -13.41
N VAL A 40 -13.88 1.09 -13.39
CA VAL A 40 -12.95 0.95 -14.52
C VAL A 40 -13.69 0.51 -15.79
N GLU A 41 -14.61 -0.46 -15.65
CA GLU A 41 -15.43 -0.98 -16.76
C GLU A 41 -16.40 0.12 -17.30
N SER A 42 -17.12 0.79 -16.41
CA SER A 42 -18.11 1.82 -16.78
C SER A 42 -17.47 3.05 -17.44
N GLU A 43 -16.29 3.47 -16.98
CA GLU A 43 -15.52 4.57 -17.57
C GLU A 43 -14.74 4.15 -18.83
N LYS A 44 -14.75 2.86 -19.18
CA LYS A 44 -13.99 2.32 -20.32
C LYS A 44 -12.50 2.70 -20.27
N LEU A 45 -11.91 2.69 -19.07
CA LEU A 45 -10.54 3.14 -18.86
C LEU A 45 -9.52 2.30 -19.66
N GLY A 46 -9.84 1.06 -19.96
CA GLY A 46 -9.05 0.13 -20.76
C GLY A 46 -9.32 -1.34 -20.36
N PRO A 47 -8.57 -2.29 -20.94
CA PRO A 47 -8.78 -3.69 -20.65
C PRO A 47 -8.38 -4.04 -19.22
N ILE A 48 -9.20 -4.92 -18.59
CA ILE A 48 -8.88 -5.59 -17.33
C ILE A 48 -8.27 -6.94 -17.68
N VAL A 49 -7.08 -7.23 -17.13
CA VAL A 49 -6.34 -8.46 -17.38
C VAL A 49 -6.04 -9.20 -16.08
N LEU A 50 -5.97 -10.52 -16.15
CA LEU A 50 -5.55 -11.34 -15.01
C LEU A 50 -4.04 -11.23 -14.79
N PRO A 51 -3.56 -11.39 -13.55
CA PRO A 51 -2.13 -11.43 -13.27
C PRO A 51 -1.49 -12.71 -13.83
N LEU A 52 -0.21 -12.59 -14.16
CA LEU A 52 0.67 -13.74 -14.32
C LEU A 52 1.11 -14.22 -12.94
N GLU A 53 1.41 -15.48 -12.82
CA GLU A 53 2.02 -16.03 -11.61
C GLU A 53 3.51 -15.69 -11.55
N HIS A 54 3.96 -15.17 -10.41
CA HIS A 54 5.37 -14.86 -10.13
C HIS A 54 5.84 -15.65 -8.91
N ASP A 55 7.10 -16.06 -8.89
CA ASP A 55 7.72 -16.59 -7.66
C ASP A 55 7.90 -15.47 -6.62
N LEU A 56 8.22 -15.83 -5.39
CA LEU A 56 8.40 -14.87 -4.28
C LEU A 56 9.82 -14.25 -4.21
N ALA A 57 10.64 -14.43 -5.24
CA ALA A 57 12.01 -13.95 -5.23
C ALA A 57 12.07 -12.42 -5.09
N ALA A 58 11.23 -11.66 -5.81
CA ALA A 58 11.20 -10.21 -5.70
C ALA A 58 10.75 -9.74 -4.30
N ALA A 59 9.78 -10.44 -3.67
CA ALA A 59 9.36 -10.13 -2.30
C ALA A 59 10.53 -10.32 -1.31
N LYS A 60 11.28 -11.41 -1.44
CA LYS A 60 12.44 -11.72 -0.57
C LYS A 60 13.64 -10.80 -0.78
N ARG A 61 13.61 -9.92 -1.79
CA ARG A 61 14.63 -8.88 -1.99
C ARG A 61 14.48 -7.70 -1.04
N ILE A 62 13.27 -7.45 -0.56
CA ILE A 62 12.94 -6.31 0.31
C ILE A 62 12.34 -6.72 1.64
N HIS A 63 11.69 -7.87 1.69
CA HIS A 63 11.21 -8.47 2.93
C HIS A 63 12.16 -9.56 3.42
N LYS A 64 12.24 -9.76 4.73
CA LYS A 64 12.98 -10.86 5.33
C LYS A 64 12.39 -12.20 4.87
N SER A 65 13.26 -13.13 4.49
CA SER A 65 12.84 -14.42 3.94
C SER A 65 11.99 -15.22 4.92
N ASP A 66 12.33 -15.22 6.20
CA ASP A 66 11.59 -15.91 7.26
C ASP A 66 10.18 -15.33 7.44
N TYR A 67 10.02 -14.01 7.31
CA TYR A 67 8.72 -13.35 7.29
C TYR A 67 7.86 -13.77 6.09
N ILE A 68 8.42 -13.75 4.88
CA ILE A 68 7.70 -14.18 3.67
C ILE A 68 7.32 -15.67 3.74
N ASP A 69 8.23 -16.52 4.27
CA ASP A 69 7.97 -17.95 4.43
C ASP A 69 6.94 -18.25 5.53
N PHE A 70 6.76 -17.33 6.49
CA PHE A 70 5.74 -17.43 7.54
C PHE A 70 4.31 -17.24 6.99
N LEU A 71 4.09 -16.26 6.12
CA LEU A 71 2.74 -15.87 5.67
C LEU A 71 1.85 -17.03 5.19
N PRO A 72 2.30 -17.96 4.31
CA PRO A 72 1.49 -19.09 3.87
C PRO A 72 1.19 -20.10 4.98
N THR A 73 1.93 -20.09 6.07
CA THR A 73 1.83 -21.07 7.16
C THR A 73 0.83 -20.66 8.24
N VAL A 74 0.41 -19.40 8.27
CA VAL A 74 -0.41 -18.85 9.37
C VAL A 74 -1.72 -19.60 9.54
N TRP A 75 -2.54 -19.65 8.49
CA TRP A 75 -3.86 -20.27 8.59
C TRP A 75 -3.81 -21.77 8.86
N PRO A 76 -2.98 -22.58 8.17
CA PRO A 76 -2.82 -23.99 8.49
C PRO A 76 -2.39 -24.24 9.95
N GLN A 77 -1.45 -23.44 10.46
CA GLN A 77 -1.00 -23.56 11.87
C GLN A 77 -2.08 -23.11 12.87
N TRP A 78 -2.85 -22.06 12.54
CA TRP A 78 -3.96 -21.57 13.34
C TRP A 78 -5.00 -22.67 13.57
N VAL A 79 -5.46 -23.28 12.50
CA VAL A 79 -6.44 -24.38 12.55
C VAL A 79 -5.85 -25.62 13.25
N ALA A 80 -4.61 -26.00 12.94
CA ALA A 80 -3.95 -27.14 13.55
C ALA A 80 -3.73 -26.97 15.06
N SER A 81 -3.68 -25.72 15.55
CA SER A 81 -3.58 -25.39 16.98
C SER A 81 -4.95 -25.39 17.69
N GLY A 82 -6.03 -25.74 16.99
CA GLY A 82 -7.40 -25.79 17.53
C GLY A 82 -8.07 -24.43 17.68
N HIS A 83 -7.54 -23.38 17.04
CA HIS A 83 -8.15 -22.07 17.02
C HIS A 83 -9.26 -21.97 15.95
N GLU A 84 -10.28 -21.17 16.25
CA GLU A 84 -11.38 -20.87 15.35
C GLU A 84 -11.44 -19.36 15.07
N GLY A 85 -12.16 -18.97 13.99
CA GLY A 85 -12.36 -17.57 13.64
C GLY A 85 -11.09 -16.88 13.11
N THR A 86 -11.10 -15.57 13.12
CA THR A 86 -10.02 -14.73 12.59
C THR A 86 -8.74 -14.88 13.42
N ALA A 87 -7.63 -15.20 12.76
CA ALA A 87 -6.32 -15.21 13.38
C ALA A 87 -5.80 -13.77 13.46
N MET A 88 -5.60 -13.26 14.69
CA MET A 88 -5.09 -11.92 14.94
C MET A 88 -4.05 -11.94 16.08
N PRO A 89 -3.07 -11.02 16.05
CA PRO A 89 -2.10 -10.91 17.14
C PRO A 89 -2.75 -10.34 18.41
N PHE A 90 -2.21 -10.72 19.57
CA PHE A 90 -2.64 -10.19 20.87
C PHE A 90 -1.48 -9.78 21.78
N THR A 91 -0.23 -10.03 21.35
CA THR A 91 0.98 -9.67 22.08
C THR A 91 2.13 -9.40 21.11
N TRP A 92 2.97 -8.42 21.42
CA TRP A 92 4.06 -7.98 20.55
C TRP A 92 5.38 -7.88 21.31
N PRO A 93 6.54 -8.11 20.66
CA PRO A 93 7.83 -7.73 21.20
C PRO A 93 7.90 -6.20 21.29
N THR A 94 7.97 -5.67 22.50
CA THR A 94 8.10 -4.23 22.77
C THR A 94 9.38 -3.95 23.55
N ARG A 95 9.61 -2.69 23.93
CA ARG A 95 10.81 -2.25 24.64
C ARG A 95 11.10 -3.13 25.87
N GLY A 96 12.31 -3.63 25.96
CA GLY A 96 12.76 -4.50 27.06
C GLY A 96 12.43 -5.99 26.88
N LEU A 97 11.68 -6.36 25.83
CA LEU A 97 11.47 -7.76 25.46
C LEU A 97 12.42 -8.18 24.34
N ARG A 98 12.69 -9.47 24.23
CA ARG A 98 13.51 -10.00 23.14
C ARG A 98 12.70 -10.03 21.85
N GLY A 99 13.12 -9.24 20.85
CA GLY A 99 12.57 -9.23 19.50
C GLY A 99 13.46 -9.92 18.45
N ASP A 100 14.55 -10.58 18.89
CA ASP A 100 15.54 -11.22 18.02
C ASP A 100 15.35 -12.75 17.89
N VAL A 101 14.45 -13.34 18.69
CA VAL A 101 14.17 -14.77 18.69
C VAL A 101 12.69 -15.02 18.41
N PRO A 102 12.33 -15.57 17.23
CA PRO A 102 10.94 -15.86 16.93
C PRO A 102 10.38 -16.94 17.85
N PRO A 103 9.15 -16.78 18.37
CA PRO A 103 8.48 -17.82 19.14
C PRO A 103 8.09 -19.01 18.23
N LYS A 104 7.61 -20.12 18.84
CA LYS A 104 7.23 -21.31 18.08
C LYS A 104 5.72 -21.43 17.82
N ARG A 105 4.89 -20.74 18.62
CA ARG A 105 3.44 -20.80 18.50
C ARG A 105 2.94 -19.75 17.52
N VAL A 106 1.97 -20.11 16.67
CA VAL A 106 1.42 -19.22 15.62
C VAL A 106 0.80 -17.96 16.20
N ASP A 107 0.10 -18.04 17.34
CA ASP A 107 -0.50 -16.90 18.02
C ASP A 107 0.54 -15.86 18.50
N ALA A 108 1.72 -16.33 18.91
CA ALA A 108 2.83 -15.46 19.26
C ALA A 108 3.64 -15.00 18.03
N LEU A 109 3.76 -15.84 16.98
CA LEU A 109 4.37 -15.47 15.70
C LEU A 109 3.59 -14.37 14.99
N LEU A 110 2.26 -14.35 15.09
CA LEU A 110 1.43 -13.26 14.58
C LEU A 110 1.88 -11.91 15.14
N GLY A 111 2.09 -11.79 16.44
CA GLY A 111 2.58 -10.55 17.03
C GLY A 111 4.08 -10.30 16.80
N TYR A 112 4.90 -11.34 16.62
CA TYR A 112 6.30 -11.19 16.26
C TYR A 112 6.50 -10.56 14.88
N TYR A 113 5.64 -10.92 13.92
CA TYR A 113 5.66 -10.42 12.54
C TYR A 113 4.59 -9.35 12.25
N SER A 114 4.10 -8.64 13.28
CA SER A 114 3.18 -7.52 13.07
C SER A 114 3.54 -6.34 13.98
N PHE A 115 3.09 -5.14 13.62
CA PHE A 115 3.21 -3.97 14.49
C PHE A 115 1.87 -3.59 15.13
N ASP A 116 0.75 -4.12 14.60
CA ASP A 116 -0.60 -3.90 15.10
C ASP A 116 -1.50 -5.14 14.93
N ALA A 117 -2.78 -5.00 15.24
CA ALA A 117 -3.80 -6.04 15.06
C ALA A 117 -4.60 -5.91 13.75
N GLY A 118 -4.20 -5.05 12.81
CA GLY A 118 -4.94 -4.76 11.58
C GLY A 118 -4.74 -5.79 10.47
N ALA A 119 -3.59 -6.49 10.44
CA ALA A 119 -3.32 -7.53 9.45
C ALA A 119 -3.72 -8.91 9.97
N THR A 120 -4.98 -9.28 9.78
CA THR A 120 -5.57 -10.52 10.30
C THR A 120 -5.72 -11.59 9.22
N PHE A 121 -5.82 -12.87 9.62
CA PHE A 121 -5.94 -13.99 8.67
C PHE A 121 -7.26 -14.72 8.80
N VAL A 122 -7.80 -15.08 7.65
CA VAL A 122 -8.85 -16.07 7.42
C VAL A 122 -8.37 -17.07 6.37
N GLU A 123 -9.13 -18.11 6.07
CA GLU A 123 -8.72 -19.20 5.17
C GLU A 123 -8.15 -18.72 3.82
N GLY A 124 -8.79 -17.76 3.19
CA GLY A 124 -8.39 -17.26 1.85
C GLY A 124 -7.32 -16.17 1.86
N THR A 125 -6.82 -15.75 3.02
CA THR A 125 -5.92 -14.59 3.14
C THR A 125 -4.61 -14.78 2.36
N TRP A 126 -3.96 -15.94 2.47
CA TRP A 126 -2.72 -16.18 1.72
C TRP A 126 -2.91 -16.12 0.21
N ALA A 127 -3.99 -16.70 -0.31
CA ALA A 127 -4.29 -16.66 -1.74
C ALA A 127 -4.51 -15.22 -2.22
N ALA A 128 -5.16 -14.39 -1.41
CA ALA A 128 -5.35 -12.97 -1.70
C ALA A 128 -4.03 -12.20 -1.66
N ILE A 129 -3.18 -12.41 -0.65
CA ILE A 129 -1.85 -11.79 -0.53
C ILE A 129 -1.00 -12.12 -1.77
N LYS A 130 -0.89 -13.42 -2.11
CA LYS A 130 -0.10 -13.87 -3.25
C LYS A 130 -0.63 -13.31 -4.56
N SER A 131 -1.95 -13.24 -4.73
CA SER A 131 -2.54 -12.68 -5.93
C SER A 131 -2.36 -11.16 -6.03
N SER A 132 -2.39 -10.43 -4.92
CA SER A 132 -2.10 -8.98 -4.88
C SER A 132 -0.66 -8.69 -5.31
N TYR A 133 0.29 -9.47 -4.82
CA TYR A 133 1.68 -9.45 -5.27
C TYR A 133 1.81 -9.71 -6.77
N ASP A 134 1.15 -10.74 -7.29
CA ASP A 134 1.15 -11.08 -8.72
C ASP A 134 0.55 -9.96 -9.58
N VAL A 135 -0.50 -9.30 -9.09
CA VAL A 135 -1.13 -8.13 -9.71
C VAL A 135 -0.12 -6.99 -9.84
N ALA A 136 0.60 -6.67 -8.76
CA ALA A 136 1.59 -5.59 -8.76
C ALA A 136 2.73 -5.86 -9.76
N LEU A 137 3.32 -7.06 -9.76
CA LEU A 137 4.42 -7.42 -10.66
C LEU A 137 3.98 -7.52 -12.12
N THR A 138 2.77 -8.04 -12.38
CA THR A 138 2.24 -8.08 -13.75
C THR A 138 2.01 -6.67 -14.28
N ALA A 139 1.46 -5.75 -13.47
CA ALA A 139 1.29 -4.36 -13.86
C ALA A 139 2.64 -3.64 -14.06
N ALA A 140 3.64 -3.93 -13.21
CA ALA A 140 5.01 -3.46 -13.42
C ALA A 140 5.58 -3.96 -14.75
N GLY A 141 5.34 -5.22 -15.11
CA GLY A 141 5.73 -5.81 -16.38
C GLY A 141 5.11 -5.09 -17.60
N LEU A 142 3.86 -4.62 -17.50
CA LEU A 142 3.23 -3.82 -18.55
C LEU A 142 3.95 -2.48 -18.75
N VAL A 143 4.27 -1.76 -17.66
CA VAL A 143 5.01 -0.49 -17.73
C VAL A 143 6.42 -0.72 -18.28
N LYS A 144 7.13 -1.75 -17.82
CA LYS A 144 8.45 -2.15 -18.35
C LYS A 144 8.40 -2.49 -19.84
N GLY A 145 7.28 -3.08 -20.29
CA GLY A 145 7.02 -3.44 -21.69
C GLY A 145 6.67 -2.26 -22.59
N GLY A 146 6.65 -1.02 -22.07
CA GLY A 146 6.42 0.19 -22.85
C GLY A 146 5.02 0.81 -22.70
N GLU A 147 4.13 0.27 -21.87
CA GLU A 147 2.91 0.99 -21.51
C GLU A 147 3.29 2.25 -20.73
N ARG A 148 2.65 3.37 -21.07
CA ARG A 148 2.86 4.65 -20.35
C ARG A 148 2.45 4.54 -18.89
N SER A 149 1.42 3.75 -18.62
CA SER A 149 0.88 3.52 -17.29
C SER A 149 0.17 2.18 -17.20
N ALA A 150 0.10 1.65 -15.98
CA ALA A 150 -0.72 0.50 -15.63
C ALA A 150 -1.32 0.69 -14.23
N PHE A 151 -2.46 0.08 -14.00
CA PHE A 151 -3.09 0.06 -12.69
C PHE A 151 -3.09 -1.36 -12.10
N ALA A 152 -2.42 -1.53 -10.97
CA ALA A 152 -2.45 -2.72 -10.14
C ALA A 152 -3.58 -2.58 -9.12
N LEU A 153 -4.72 -3.22 -9.38
CA LEU A 153 -5.86 -3.24 -8.44
C LEU A 153 -5.56 -4.27 -7.34
N CYS A 154 -4.58 -3.90 -6.49
CA CYS A 154 -4.13 -4.71 -5.37
C CYS A 154 -5.17 -4.77 -4.26
N ARG A 155 -5.40 -5.96 -3.72
CA ARG A 155 -6.11 -6.23 -2.48
C ARG A 155 -5.69 -7.62 -1.96
N PRO A 156 -5.14 -7.68 -0.74
CA PRO A 156 -4.89 -6.63 0.26
C PRO A 156 -3.94 -5.52 -0.21
N PRO A 157 -3.96 -4.33 0.47
CA PRO A 157 -3.00 -3.26 0.25
C PRO A 157 -1.60 -3.63 0.74
N GLY A 158 -0.62 -2.71 0.63
CA GLY A 158 0.78 -3.06 0.90
C GLY A 158 1.61 -2.05 1.69
N HIS A 159 1.33 -0.77 1.66
CA HIS A 159 2.26 0.30 2.06
C HIS A 159 2.67 0.31 3.56
N HIS A 160 1.89 -0.32 4.43
CA HIS A 160 2.24 -0.48 5.84
C HIS A 160 3.16 -1.68 6.13
N ALA A 161 3.27 -2.66 5.21
CA ALA A 161 4.14 -3.82 5.40
C ALA A 161 5.61 -3.42 5.27
N GLY A 162 6.39 -3.59 6.34
CA GLY A 162 7.83 -3.35 6.37
C GLY A 162 8.64 -4.58 6.01
N ALA A 163 9.96 -4.49 6.13
CA ALA A 163 10.85 -5.58 5.75
C ALA A 163 10.59 -6.89 6.52
N GLY A 164 10.14 -6.82 7.76
CA GLY A 164 9.91 -8.00 8.61
C GLY A 164 8.59 -7.99 9.35
N PHE A 165 7.62 -7.20 8.95
CA PHE A 165 6.35 -7.10 9.66
C PHE A 165 5.18 -6.70 8.76
N MET A 166 3.98 -7.08 9.18
CA MET A 166 2.68 -6.71 8.64
C MET A 166 1.92 -5.78 9.59
N GLY A 167 0.89 -5.11 9.11
CA GLY A 167 -0.03 -4.27 9.88
C GLY A 167 -0.87 -3.40 8.96
N GLY A 168 -1.87 -2.69 9.48
CA GLY A 168 -2.71 -1.80 8.68
C GLY A 168 -3.30 -2.46 7.43
N TYR A 169 -3.79 -3.68 7.54
CA TYR A 169 -4.31 -4.51 6.43
C TYR A 169 -3.26 -4.97 5.41
N CYS A 170 -1.98 -4.62 5.59
CA CYS A 170 -0.89 -4.87 4.63
C CYS A 170 -0.01 -6.06 5.06
N TYR A 171 0.36 -6.91 4.09
CA TYR A 171 1.15 -8.13 4.31
C TYR A 171 2.43 -8.16 3.49
N ILE A 172 2.36 -7.91 2.19
CA ILE A 172 3.49 -7.70 1.29
C ILE A 172 3.39 -6.28 0.76
N ASN A 173 4.48 -5.54 0.78
CA ASN A 173 4.50 -4.17 0.27
C ASN A 173 4.55 -4.18 -1.27
N ASN A 174 3.36 -4.12 -1.88
CA ASN A 174 3.19 -4.26 -3.32
C ASN A 174 3.96 -3.18 -4.12
N ALA A 175 3.94 -1.94 -3.64
CA ALA A 175 4.66 -0.82 -4.27
C ALA A 175 6.18 -0.99 -4.14
N ALA A 176 6.66 -1.38 -2.95
CA ALA A 176 8.09 -1.61 -2.71
C ALA A 176 8.62 -2.81 -3.50
N VAL A 177 7.85 -3.89 -3.59
CA VAL A 177 8.19 -5.05 -4.45
C VAL A 177 8.32 -4.63 -5.90
N ALA A 178 7.36 -3.85 -6.42
CA ALA A 178 7.42 -3.35 -7.79
C ALA A 178 8.63 -2.44 -8.01
N ALA A 179 8.98 -1.58 -7.04
CA ALA A 179 10.16 -0.72 -7.11
C ALA A 179 11.45 -1.55 -7.20
N GLN A 180 11.61 -2.54 -6.32
CA GLN A 180 12.76 -3.43 -6.35
C GLN A 180 12.83 -4.22 -7.65
N TRP A 181 11.68 -4.74 -8.12
CA TRP A 181 11.62 -5.47 -9.38
C TRP A 181 12.08 -4.61 -10.57
N PHE A 182 11.65 -3.33 -10.65
CA PHE A 182 12.12 -2.43 -11.70
C PHE A 182 13.64 -2.19 -11.65
N LEU A 183 14.22 -2.04 -10.44
CA LEU A 183 15.67 -1.93 -10.26
C LEU A 183 16.38 -3.21 -10.74
N ASP A 184 15.88 -4.39 -10.40
CA ASP A 184 16.41 -5.68 -10.87
C ASP A 184 16.28 -5.82 -12.40
N GLN A 185 15.32 -5.12 -13.05
CA GLN A 185 15.14 -5.04 -14.49
C GLN A 185 15.96 -3.90 -15.15
N GLY A 186 16.85 -3.26 -14.41
CA GLY A 186 17.82 -2.30 -14.92
C GLY A 186 17.46 -0.82 -14.79
N ALA A 187 16.32 -0.47 -14.18
CA ALA A 187 16.07 0.91 -13.77
C ALA A 187 17.13 1.35 -12.74
N LYS A 188 17.44 2.65 -12.72
CA LYS A 188 18.49 3.20 -11.85
C LYS A 188 17.90 3.95 -10.66
N ARG A 189 16.78 4.59 -10.86
CA ARG A 189 16.10 5.41 -9.85
C ARG A 189 14.60 5.23 -9.96
N ILE A 190 13.94 5.00 -8.82
CA ILE A 190 12.49 4.89 -8.70
C ILE A 190 12.02 5.96 -7.71
N SER A 191 10.88 6.59 -7.97
CA SER A 191 10.17 7.35 -6.94
C SER A 191 8.86 6.66 -6.61
N ILE A 192 8.58 6.51 -5.32
CA ILE A 192 7.27 6.10 -4.79
C ILE A 192 6.63 7.37 -4.22
N LEU A 193 5.50 7.79 -4.78
CA LEU A 193 4.65 8.85 -4.26
C LEU A 193 3.42 8.20 -3.64
N ASP A 194 3.33 8.27 -2.32
CA ASP A 194 2.22 7.76 -1.55
C ASP A 194 1.23 8.89 -1.29
N VAL A 195 0.01 8.70 -1.78
CA VAL A 195 -1.10 9.67 -1.65
C VAL A 195 -2.23 9.15 -0.78
N ASP A 196 -2.02 8.01 -0.12
CA ASP A 196 -2.89 7.48 0.92
C ASP A 196 -2.96 8.46 2.11
N TYR A 197 -4.07 8.44 2.84
CA TYR A 197 -4.23 9.25 4.04
C TYR A 197 -3.27 8.84 5.15
N HIS A 198 -3.03 7.52 5.29
CA HIS A 198 -2.14 6.97 6.30
C HIS A 198 -0.70 6.95 5.80
N HIS A 199 0.24 7.22 6.69
CA HIS A 199 1.66 7.15 6.34
C HIS A 199 2.08 5.73 5.92
N GLY A 200 2.71 5.60 4.75
CA GLY A 200 3.29 4.35 4.26
C GLY A 200 4.56 3.94 5.03
N ASN A 201 4.40 3.66 6.34
CA ASN A 201 5.51 3.36 7.25
C ASN A 201 6.36 2.16 6.83
N GLY A 202 5.76 1.17 6.19
CA GLY A 202 6.49 0.02 5.66
C GLY A 202 7.37 0.39 4.47
N THR A 203 6.86 1.21 3.56
CA THR A 203 7.63 1.71 2.41
C THR A 203 8.81 2.57 2.88
N GLN A 204 8.58 3.48 3.85
CA GLN A 204 9.64 4.26 4.46
C GLN A 204 10.70 3.35 5.11
N GLU A 205 10.31 2.38 5.92
CA GLU A 205 11.24 1.49 6.64
C GLU A 205 12.12 0.69 5.67
N ILE A 206 11.54 0.17 4.58
CA ILE A 206 12.26 -0.63 3.57
C ILE A 206 13.33 0.19 2.84
N PHE A 207 13.07 1.46 2.54
CA PHE A 207 13.96 2.27 1.70
C PHE A 207 14.72 3.37 2.46
N TYR A 208 14.67 3.39 3.79
CA TYR A 208 15.14 4.49 4.61
C TYR A 208 16.64 4.81 4.48
N ASP A 209 17.47 3.82 4.14
CA ASP A 209 18.92 3.95 3.95
C ASP A 209 19.35 3.86 2.49
N ARG A 210 18.40 4.00 1.53
CA ARG A 210 18.62 3.81 0.09
C ARG A 210 18.43 5.10 -0.70
N ALA A 211 19.36 5.35 -1.64
CA ALA A 211 19.32 6.51 -2.55
C ALA A 211 18.74 6.20 -3.93
N ASP A 212 18.57 4.92 -4.28
CA ASP A 212 18.03 4.46 -5.56
C ASP A 212 16.49 4.42 -5.59
N VAL A 213 15.85 4.57 -4.42
CA VAL A 213 14.40 4.75 -4.29
C VAL A 213 14.12 5.98 -3.44
N GLN A 214 13.46 6.97 -4.05
CA GLN A 214 12.92 8.12 -3.32
C GLN A 214 11.51 7.83 -2.86
N VAL A 215 11.20 8.11 -1.59
CA VAL A 215 9.87 7.91 -0.99
C VAL A 215 9.32 9.26 -0.56
N LEU A 216 8.11 9.59 -1.07
CA LEU A 216 7.38 10.81 -0.72
C LEU A 216 6.00 10.42 -0.21
N ASN A 217 5.63 10.83 1.00
CA ASN A 217 4.36 10.50 1.65
C ASN A 217 3.54 11.75 1.98
N LEU A 218 2.27 11.79 1.53
CA LEU A 218 1.30 12.84 1.84
C LEU A 218 0.22 12.28 2.77
N HIS A 219 0.31 12.54 4.08
CA HIS A 219 -0.48 11.79 5.07
C HIS A 219 -0.93 12.64 6.27
N GLY A 220 -1.80 12.06 7.11
CA GLY A 220 -2.21 12.65 8.39
C GLY A 220 -1.05 12.77 9.38
N ASP A 221 -1.09 13.79 10.24
CA ASP A 221 -0.03 14.06 11.22
C ASP A 221 0.11 12.89 12.21
N PRO A 222 1.27 12.21 12.27
CA PRO A 222 1.48 11.04 13.14
C PRO A 222 1.39 11.37 14.64
N MET A 223 1.40 12.63 15.02
CA MET A 223 1.14 13.04 16.42
C MET A 223 -0.28 12.73 16.89
N VAL A 224 -1.21 12.58 15.95
CA VAL A 224 -2.65 12.37 16.23
C VAL A 224 -3.30 11.29 15.37
N GLU A 225 -2.56 10.76 14.37
CA GLU A 225 -3.11 9.78 13.42
C GLU A 225 -2.23 8.53 13.33
N TYR A 226 -2.87 7.40 13.01
CA TYR A 226 -2.23 6.13 12.72
C TYR A 226 -1.22 6.26 11.54
N PRO A 227 -0.04 5.62 11.58
CA PRO A 227 0.44 4.63 12.55
C PRO A 227 1.15 5.23 13.78
N PHE A 228 1.09 6.51 14.05
CA PHE A 228 1.58 7.29 15.19
C PHE A 228 3.10 7.41 15.31
N PHE A 229 3.86 6.34 15.08
CA PHE A 229 5.28 6.23 15.47
C PHE A 229 6.26 6.48 14.33
N LEU A 230 5.78 6.70 13.11
CA LEU A 230 6.53 7.08 11.91
C LEU A 230 5.72 8.05 11.05
N GLY A 231 6.41 8.85 10.23
CA GLY A 231 5.80 9.84 9.35
C GLY A 231 6.11 11.28 9.75
N HIS A 232 7.05 11.50 10.69
CA HIS A 232 7.43 12.84 11.10
C HIS A 232 8.22 13.56 9.98
N ALA A 233 8.06 14.90 9.87
CA ALA A 233 8.69 15.70 8.82
C ALA A 233 10.23 15.73 8.88
N ASP A 234 10.81 15.43 10.03
CA ASP A 234 12.25 15.35 10.25
C ASP A 234 12.85 13.97 9.95
N GLU A 235 12.04 12.96 9.62
CA GLU A 235 12.48 11.65 9.15
C GLU A 235 12.85 11.73 7.68
N ARG A 236 14.13 11.93 7.39
CA ARG A 236 14.63 12.28 6.05
C ARG A 236 15.46 11.19 5.38
N GLY A 237 15.46 9.98 5.92
CA GLY A 237 16.36 8.90 5.53
C GLY A 237 17.59 8.80 6.42
N SER A 238 18.46 7.84 6.15
CA SER A 238 19.71 7.64 6.87
C SER A 238 20.80 7.12 5.92
N GLY A 239 22.08 7.34 6.29
CA GLY A 239 23.20 6.85 5.48
C GLY A 239 23.13 7.33 4.03
N ALA A 240 23.13 6.38 3.07
CA ALA A 240 23.00 6.72 1.65
C ALA A 240 21.62 7.26 1.29
N GLY A 241 20.59 6.93 2.08
CA GLY A 241 19.19 7.36 1.89
C GLY A 241 18.87 8.75 2.44
N GLU A 242 19.83 9.46 3.04
CA GLU A 242 19.59 10.80 3.59
C GLU A 242 19.12 11.78 2.52
N GLY A 243 17.95 12.39 2.75
CA GLY A 243 17.30 13.31 1.82
C GLY A 243 16.38 12.64 0.77
N PHE A 244 16.31 11.30 0.74
CA PHE A 244 15.45 10.56 -0.20
C PHE A 244 14.14 10.06 0.41
N ASN A 245 13.92 10.23 1.72
CA ASN A 245 12.63 10.09 2.38
C ASN A 245 12.06 11.47 2.71
N ILE A 246 10.83 11.77 2.27
CA ILE A 246 10.19 13.06 2.48
C ILE A 246 8.74 12.85 2.93
N ASN A 247 8.42 13.30 4.14
CA ASN A 247 7.09 13.23 4.73
C ASN A 247 6.40 14.59 4.74
N TYR A 248 5.11 14.60 4.40
CA TYR A 248 4.22 15.76 4.44
C TYR A 248 3.07 15.48 5.43
N PRO A 249 3.34 15.51 6.75
CA PRO A 249 2.28 15.35 7.74
C PRO A 249 1.34 16.55 7.73
N MET A 250 0.06 16.30 7.66
CA MET A 250 -0.97 17.33 7.57
C MET A 250 -2.03 17.17 8.67
N PRO A 251 -2.54 18.28 9.24
CA PRO A 251 -3.50 18.23 10.33
C PRO A 251 -4.88 17.71 9.88
N PHE A 252 -5.69 17.27 10.85
CA PHE A 252 -7.10 16.95 10.63
C PHE A 252 -7.84 18.12 9.95
N GLY A 253 -8.78 17.78 9.08
CA GLY A 253 -9.55 18.75 8.32
C GLY A 253 -8.85 19.33 7.10
N THR A 254 -7.64 18.85 6.75
CA THR A 254 -6.94 19.26 5.53
C THR A 254 -7.80 19.04 4.30
N GLY A 255 -8.09 20.12 3.58
CA GLY A 255 -8.81 20.14 2.32
C GLY A 255 -7.87 20.24 1.12
N TRP A 256 -8.47 20.37 -0.07
CA TRP A 256 -7.76 20.35 -1.34
C TRP A 256 -6.57 21.33 -1.41
N ASP A 257 -6.75 22.60 -1.04
CA ASP A 257 -5.71 23.61 -1.29
C ASP A 257 -4.42 23.31 -0.52
N ALA A 258 -4.52 22.95 0.76
CA ALA A 258 -3.37 22.60 1.57
C ALA A 258 -2.77 21.26 1.12
N TRP A 259 -3.58 20.28 0.83
CA TRP A 259 -3.13 18.98 0.33
C TRP A 259 -2.43 19.11 -1.03
N ASN A 260 -3.00 19.88 -1.95
CA ASN A 260 -2.41 20.14 -3.26
C ASN A 260 -1.08 20.89 -3.19
N ALA A 261 -0.89 21.78 -2.22
CA ALA A 261 0.40 22.44 -2.02
C ALA A 261 1.52 21.43 -1.71
N SER A 262 1.21 20.41 -0.89
CA SER A 262 2.14 19.30 -0.61
C SER A 262 2.38 18.44 -1.85
N LEU A 263 1.34 18.15 -2.65
CA LEU A 263 1.47 17.42 -3.91
C LEU A 263 2.35 18.17 -4.92
N GLU A 264 2.24 19.49 -5.01
CA GLU A 264 3.07 20.31 -5.92
C GLU A 264 4.55 20.26 -5.52
N ASP A 265 4.87 20.40 -4.21
CA ASP A 265 6.25 20.27 -3.73
C ASP A 265 6.79 18.85 -3.93
N ALA A 266 6.01 17.84 -3.61
CA ALA A 266 6.38 16.44 -3.83
C ALA A 266 6.69 16.17 -5.31
N CYS A 267 5.84 16.64 -6.23
CA CYS A 267 6.08 16.50 -7.67
C CYS A 267 7.30 17.28 -8.15
N ALA A 268 7.60 18.45 -7.56
CA ALA A 268 8.81 19.20 -7.90
C ALA A 268 10.09 18.47 -7.45
N ARG A 269 10.08 17.87 -6.25
CA ARG A 269 11.19 17.04 -5.74
C ARG A 269 11.37 15.78 -6.57
N LEU A 270 10.28 15.13 -6.94
CA LEU A 270 10.28 13.96 -7.80
C LEU A 270 10.91 14.29 -9.16
N ALA A 271 10.51 15.40 -9.78
CA ALA A 271 11.09 15.87 -11.04
C ALA A 271 12.60 16.18 -10.90
N ALA A 272 13.02 16.77 -9.78
CA ALA A 272 14.44 17.05 -9.50
C ALA A 272 15.27 15.77 -9.30
N TYR A 273 14.69 14.74 -8.68
CA TYR A 273 15.32 13.43 -8.52
C TYR A 273 15.47 12.69 -9.86
N ALA A 274 14.59 13.00 -10.83
CA ALA A 274 14.57 12.45 -12.19
C ALA A 274 14.58 10.90 -12.19
N PRO A 275 13.54 10.24 -11.66
CA PRO A 275 13.45 8.78 -11.66
C PRO A 275 13.16 8.25 -13.06
N ASP A 276 13.50 6.99 -13.31
CA ASP A 276 13.13 6.28 -14.53
C ASP A 276 11.65 5.93 -14.56
N ILE A 277 11.08 5.67 -13.38
CA ILE A 277 9.68 5.24 -13.20
C ILE A 277 9.14 5.85 -11.91
N VAL A 278 7.86 6.22 -11.95
CA VAL A 278 7.08 6.63 -10.77
C VAL A 278 6.10 5.54 -10.40
N ILE A 279 6.06 5.20 -9.12
CA ILE A 279 5.04 4.33 -8.54
C ILE A 279 4.15 5.21 -7.65
N ILE A 280 2.84 5.09 -7.81
CA ILE A 280 1.86 5.77 -6.97
C ILE A 280 1.22 4.74 -6.05
N SER A 281 1.51 4.82 -4.75
CA SER A 281 0.68 4.16 -3.73
C SER A 281 -0.63 4.94 -3.66
N LEU A 282 -1.67 4.39 -4.30
CA LEU A 282 -2.94 5.05 -4.55
C LEU A 282 -3.94 4.69 -3.46
N GLY A 283 -3.90 5.38 -2.33
CA GLY A 283 -5.00 5.44 -1.38
C GLY A 283 -5.99 6.56 -1.72
N VAL A 284 -7.26 6.36 -1.43
CA VAL A 284 -8.32 7.35 -1.63
C VAL A 284 -9.15 7.59 -0.36
N ASP A 285 -8.61 7.21 0.77
CA ASP A 285 -9.11 7.49 2.12
C ASP A 285 -8.89 8.94 2.56
N THR A 286 -8.19 9.76 1.78
CA THR A 286 -8.20 11.22 1.91
C THR A 286 -9.58 11.85 1.71
N PHE A 287 -10.60 11.05 1.33
CA PHE A 287 -11.96 11.48 1.05
C PHE A 287 -12.71 11.93 2.31
N GLU A 288 -13.49 13.03 2.20
CA GLU A 288 -14.18 13.66 3.33
C GLU A 288 -15.18 12.78 4.11
N LYS A 289 -15.65 11.66 3.48
CA LYS A 289 -16.60 10.71 4.07
C LYS A 289 -15.96 9.36 4.39
N ASP A 290 -14.64 9.25 4.29
CA ASP A 290 -13.98 8.01 4.67
C ASP A 290 -14.15 7.75 6.17
N PRO A 291 -14.54 6.52 6.58
CA PRO A 291 -14.88 6.25 7.99
C PRO A 291 -13.67 6.23 8.92
N ILE A 292 -12.46 6.12 8.41
CA ILE A 292 -11.23 5.99 9.22
C ILE A 292 -10.19 7.08 8.90
N SER A 293 -10.61 8.19 8.29
CA SER A 293 -9.74 9.32 7.98
C SER A 293 -10.37 10.66 8.37
N GLN A 294 -9.55 11.73 8.35
CA GLN A 294 -9.97 13.06 8.80
C GLN A 294 -9.69 14.17 7.76
N PHE A 295 -9.22 13.82 6.55
CA PHE A 295 -9.07 14.80 5.47
C PHE A 295 -10.42 15.15 4.83
N LYS A 296 -10.43 16.19 4.00
CA LYS A 296 -11.65 16.77 3.43
C LYS A 296 -11.58 16.93 1.90
N LEU A 297 -10.88 16.01 1.23
CA LEU A 297 -10.91 15.98 -0.22
C LEU A 297 -12.29 15.50 -0.70
N THR A 298 -12.73 16.04 -1.82
CA THR A 298 -14.01 15.70 -2.46
C THR A 298 -13.77 14.92 -3.75
N SER A 299 -14.76 14.17 -4.24
CA SER A 299 -14.60 13.38 -5.47
C SER A 299 -14.11 14.19 -6.67
N PRO A 300 -14.50 15.49 -6.90
CA PRO A 300 -13.92 16.33 -7.95
C PRO A 300 -12.42 16.64 -7.83
N ASP A 301 -11.78 16.37 -6.70
CA ASP A 301 -10.35 16.64 -6.49
C ASP A 301 -9.47 15.52 -7.06
N TYR A 302 -9.93 14.29 -7.05
CA TYR A 302 -9.14 13.12 -7.49
C TYR A 302 -8.69 13.19 -8.96
N PRO A 303 -9.52 13.62 -9.94
CA PRO A 303 -9.01 13.82 -11.30
C PRO A 303 -7.92 14.88 -11.41
N LYS A 304 -7.89 15.87 -10.49
CA LYS A 304 -6.82 16.88 -10.47
C LYS A 304 -5.48 16.26 -10.05
N ILE A 305 -5.50 15.31 -9.08
CA ILE A 305 -4.31 14.54 -8.66
C ILE A 305 -3.72 13.82 -9.89
N GLY A 306 -4.56 13.09 -10.62
CA GLY A 306 -4.13 12.36 -11.81
C GLY A 306 -3.51 13.27 -12.87
N ARG A 307 -4.17 14.40 -13.19
CA ARG A 307 -3.65 15.40 -14.13
C ARG A 307 -2.31 15.97 -13.69
N ARG A 308 -2.13 16.20 -12.36
CA ARG A 308 -0.85 16.70 -11.84
C ARG A 308 0.27 15.69 -12.03
N ILE A 309 0.03 14.42 -11.72
CA ILE A 309 1.00 13.34 -11.91
C ILE A 309 1.33 13.16 -13.40
N ALA A 310 0.33 13.21 -14.28
CA ALA A 310 0.54 13.09 -15.74
C ALA A 310 1.51 14.12 -16.33
N ARG A 311 1.57 15.34 -15.75
CA ARG A 311 2.49 16.41 -16.17
C ARG A 311 3.96 16.09 -15.90
N LEU A 312 4.26 15.08 -15.08
CA LEU A 312 5.64 14.60 -14.90
C LEU A 312 6.18 13.95 -16.20
N GLY A 313 5.30 13.42 -17.04
CA GLY A 313 5.69 12.81 -18.32
C GLY A 313 6.45 11.49 -18.19
N LEU A 314 6.42 10.85 -17.02
CA LEU A 314 7.17 9.65 -16.70
C LEU A 314 6.30 8.38 -16.80
N PRO A 315 6.89 7.22 -17.11
CA PRO A 315 6.21 5.94 -16.96
C PRO A 315 5.70 5.77 -15.52
N THR A 316 4.43 5.41 -15.36
CA THR A 316 3.78 5.43 -14.05
C THR A 316 3.04 4.12 -13.76
N LEU A 317 3.32 3.52 -12.61
CA LEU A 317 2.57 2.39 -12.05
C LEU A 317 1.68 2.89 -10.91
N PHE A 318 0.37 2.69 -11.01
CA PHE A 318 -0.56 2.91 -9.91
C PHE A 318 -0.78 1.59 -9.16
N VAL A 319 -0.62 1.59 -7.84
CA VAL A 319 -0.83 0.46 -6.95
C VAL A 319 -1.92 0.84 -5.95
N MET A 320 -3.03 0.12 -5.94
CA MET A 320 -4.15 0.41 -5.04
C MET A 320 -3.79 0.11 -3.59
N GLU A 321 -4.07 1.07 -2.71
CA GLU A 321 -3.89 1.00 -1.26
C GLU A 321 -5.24 1.19 -0.54
N GLY A 322 -5.34 2.17 0.38
CA GLY A 322 -6.52 2.45 1.21
C GLY A 322 -7.70 3.13 0.49
N GLY A 323 -8.75 3.36 1.27
CA GLY A 323 -10.04 3.91 0.87
C GLY A 323 -11.18 3.01 1.29
N TYR A 324 -12.04 3.51 2.18
CA TYR A 324 -13.05 2.72 2.91
C TYR A 324 -14.46 3.28 2.80
N ALA A 325 -14.64 4.44 2.17
CA ALA A 325 -15.92 4.93 1.68
C ALA A 325 -16.33 4.11 0.45
N VAL A 326 -16.89 2.92 0.68
CA VAL A 326 -17.02 1.85 -0.33
C VAL A 326 -17.84 2.26 -1.55
N GLU A 327 -18.86 3.11 -1.38
CA GLU A 327 -19.70 3.58 -2.49
C GLU A 327 -18.96 4.55 -3.42
N GLU A 328 -18.08 5.40 -2.87
CA GLU A 328 -17.34 6.41 -3.60
C GLU A 328 -15.93 5.98 -4.01
N ILE A 329 -15.40 4.88 -3.45
CA ILE A 329 -14.02 4.44 -3.71
C ILE A 329 -13.73 4.27 -5.21
N GLY A 330 -14.67 3.71 -5.96
CA GLY A 330 -14.54 3.53 -7.41
C GLY A 330 -14.49 4.89 -8.14
N ILE A 331 -15.32 5.85 -7.71
CA ILE A 331 -15.35 7.20 -8.28
C ILE A 331 -14.00 7.89 -8.05
N ASN A 332 -13.48 7.82 -6.82
CA ASN A 332 -12.28 8.51 -6.42
C ASN A 332 -11.02 7.88 -7.05
N ALA A 333 -10.83 6.57 -6.91
CA ALA A 333 -9.67 5.89 -7.48
C ALA A 333 -9.63 5.99 -9.02
N VAL A 334 -10.74 5.69 -9.69
CA VAL A 334 -10.80 5.82 -11.16
C VAL A 334 -10.76 7.28 -11.59
N GLY A 335 -11.21 8.22 -10.75
CA GLY A 335 -11.04 9.64 -10.96
C GLY A 335 -9.57 10.06 -11.12
N VAL A 336 -8.67 9.54 -10.27
CA VAL A 336 -7.22 9.76 -10.42
C VAL A 336 -6.74 9.19 -11.76
N LEU A 337 -7.13 7.97 -12.09
CA LEU A 337 -6.67 7.27 -13.29
C LEU A 337 -7.16 7.94 -14.57
N THR A 338 -8.42 8.36 -14.63
CA THR A 338 -8.97 9.12 -15.78
C THR A 338 -8.30 10.49 -15.91
N GLY A 339 -8.11 11.19 -14.78
CA GLY A 339 -7.38 12.46 -14.79
C GLY A 339 -5.94 12.34 -15.27
N PHE A 340 -5.28 11.18 -15.04
CA PHE A 340 -3.95 10.90 -15.58
C PHE A 340 -3.97 10.61 -17.09
N GLU A 341 -5.00 9.94 -17.57
CA GLU A 341 -5.16 9.63 -19.02
C GLU A 341 -5.62 10.85 -19.83
N ASP A 342 -6.43 11.74 -19.24
CA ASP A 342 -6.87 13.01 -19.82
C ASP A 342 -5.72 14.03 -19.78
N ARG A 343 -5.02 14.22 -20.88
CA ARG A 343 -3.92 15.20 -20.99
C ARG A 343 -4.41 16.61 -21.28
#